data_ab7af6c194b2f438eb820558b32069f3
#
_entry.id   ab7af6c194b2f438eb820558b32069f3
#
_cell.length_a   1.000
_cell.length_b   1.000
_cell.length_c   1.000
_cell.angle_alpha   90.00
_cell.angle_beta   90.00
_cell.angle_gamma   90.00
#
_symmetry.space_group_name_H-M   'P 1'
#
loop_
_entity.id
_entity.type
_entity.pdbx_description
1 polymer ?
#
loop_
_entity_poly.entity_id
_entity_poly.type
_entity_poly.pdbx_seq_one_letter_code
_entity_poly.pdbx_strand_id
1 'polypeptide(L)'
;AGNQRGVLYAVYSFLEEYAGIRWFTADCVTFPKNGVIDVPALKKTYIPPLEFRDLDYCRATGVPFAVRNKLNGFHIDPIPEWGSAIHYRGFVHTFNELVPPEVYGETHPEFFSEINGRRLTEKSQLCLTNPEVLKIATEQVRRWIQEAAPQKVIISVSQNDYRNYCMCPKCAALTEYEGSPPGPIIHFVNAIAAEICKEYPDQIIDTLAYQYTRKPPKKTKLRHNVIPCLCTIECDFARSIPESPHAQNKSFMEDIIGWSRQTDQLYVWDYVTQFTHYPHAFANVYALQGNVRFFRDSGVKMLFEQGDYQGHHGGFAELKAWLLAKWMWNPEAEMKPLLDEFFDGYYGKGSPFVREYFEELHRRQIAVSADPKKPLTIFMGAHEPPYDDAEFMKWAEDLWQKAEDAVKGEEPFAYNVKMGHFSHLYTMLEVKRAAKKDEELRNDSEAVALARRLLKDMAESRGPIKVKEWSEAERIAGWKKIAGD
;
A
#
# COMPACT_ATOMS: atom_id res chain seq x y z
N ALA A 1 -9.58 -25.76 -5.78
CA ALA A 1 -8.93 -25.10 -6.93
C ALA A 1 -9.86 -25.23 -8.14
N GLY A 2 -10.68 -24.24 -8.38
CA GLY A 2 -11.65 -24.28 -9.49
C GLY A 2 -11.27 -23.37 -10.66
N ASN A 3 -10.08 -22.73 -10.65
CA ASN A 3 -9.66 -21.81 -11.70
C ASN A 3 -8.19 -22.02 -12.08
N GLN A 4 -7.77 -21.44 -13.20
CA GLN A 4 -6.41 -21.55 -13.74
C GLN A 4 -5.35 -21.05 -12.73
N ARG A 5 -5.62 -19.97 -11.98
CA ARG A 5 -4.74 -19.45 -10.93
C ARG A 5 -4.48 -20.44 -9.81
N GLY A 6 -5.52 -21.16 -9.36
CA GLY A 6 -5.40 -22.17 -8.30
C GLY A 6 -4.44 -23.28 -8.66
N VAL A 7 -4.41 -23.71 -9.92
CA VAL A 7 -3.46 -24.71 -10.43
C VAL A 7 -2.03 -24.19 -10.39
N LEU A 8 -1.81 -22.96 -10.88
CA LEU A 8 -0.49 -22.30 -10.82
C LEU A 8 0.01 -22.17 -9.37
N TYR A 9 -0.85 -21.75 -8.47
CA TYR A 9 -0.49 -21.62 -7.05
C TYR A 9 -0.14 -22.96 -6.40
N ALA A 10 -0.80 -24.07 -6.81
CA ALA A 10 -0.44 -25.40 -6.33
C ALA A 10 0.97 -25.78 -6.80
N VAL A 11 1.30 -25.52 -8.08
CA VAL A 11 2.65 -25.78 -8.63
C VAL A 11 3.71 -24.94 -7.92
N TYR A 12 3.48 -23.63 -7.76
CA TYR A 12 4.45 -22.77 -7.09
C TYR A 12 4.58 -23.08 -5.59
N SER A 13 3.50 -23.49 -4.92
CA SER A 13 3.59 -23.96 -3.53
C SER A 13 4.41 -25.24 -3.43
N PHE A 14 4.24 -26.18 -4.37
CA PHE A 14 5.04 -27.40 -4.43
C PHE A 14 6.54 -27.10 -4.63
N LEU A 15 6.87 -26.24 -5.59
CA LEU A 15 8.26 -25.85 -5.86
C LEU A 15 8.89 -25.11 -4.66
N GLU A 16 8.12 -24.33 -3.94
CA GLU A 16 8.58 -23.60 -2.76
C GLU A 16 8.79 -24.53 -1.55
N GLU A 17 7.82 -25.42 -1.28
CA GLU A 17 7.82 -26.28 -0.09
C GLU A 17 8.74 -27.49 -0.23
N TYR A 18 8.82 -28.12 -1.40
CA TYR A 18 9.53 -29.37 -1.61
C TYR A 18 10.81 -29.24 -2.46
N ALA A 19 10.84 -28.29 -3.40
CA ALA A 19 12.04 -28.02 -4.18
C ALA A 19 12.88 -26.88 -3.61
N GLY A 20 12.42 -26.17 -2.57
CA GLY A 20 13.18 -25.13 -1.89
C GLY A 20 13.45 -23.86 -2.72
N ILE A 21 12.71 -23.66 -3.83
CA ILE A 21 12.88 -22.51 -4.70
C ILE A 21 12.28 -21.28 -4.02
N ARG A 22 12.97 -20.12 -4.08
CA ARG A 22 12.48 -18.83 -3.58
C ARG A 22 12.54 -17.78 -4.67
N TRP A 23 11.49 -16.98 -4.77
CA TRP A 23 11.37 -15.85 -5.69
C TRP A 23 11.28 -14.57 -4.87
N PHE A 24 12.44 -13.97 -4.52
CA PHE A 24 12.49 -12.74 -3.71
C PHE A 24 12.07 -11.52 -4.52
N THR A 25 12.46 -11.48 -5.80
CA THR A 25 11.99 -10.53 -6.81
C THR A 25 11.81 -11.24 -8.15
N ALA A 26 11.44 -10.53 -9.19
CA ALA A 26 11.33 -11.11 -10.54
C ALA A 26 12.68 -11.64 -11.06
N ASP A 27 13.77 -11.00 -10.67
CA ASP A 27 15.14 -11.22 -11.13
C ASP A 27 16.08 -11.82 -10.04
N CYS A 28 15.61 -11.96 -8.80
CA CYS A 28 16.34 -12.61 -7.72
C CYS A 28 15.63 -13.90 -7.31
N VAL A 29 16.13 -15.01 -7.82
CA VAL A 29 15.58 -16.37 -7.58
C VAL A 29 16.68 -17.26 -7.04
N THR A 30 16.39 -17.97 -5.96
CA THR A 30 17.32 -18.96 -5.39
C THR A 30 16.84 -20.39 -5.64
N PHE A 31 17.81 -21.26 -5.90
CA PHE A 31 17.59 -22.69 -6.09
C PHE A 31 18.37 -23.46 -5.02
N PRO A 32 17.82 -24.58 -4.50
CA PRO A 32 18.55 -25.38 -3.55
C PRO A 32 19.81 -25.95 -4.19
N LYS A 33 20.88 -26.04 -3.40
CA LYS A 33 22.16 -26.61 -3.87
C LYS A 33 22.13 -28.13 -4.02
N ASN A 34 21.16 -28.79 -3.40
CA ASN A 34 21.03 -30.25 -3.40
C ASN A 34 20.17 -30.69 -4.59
N GLY A 35 20.74 -31.44 -5.51
CA GLY A 35 20.06 -31.95 -6.71
C GLY A 35 18.97 -33.04 -6.49
N VAL A 36 18.60 -33.32 -5.24
CA VAL A 36 17.62 -34.31 -4.87
C VAL A 36 16.42 -33.62 -4.22
N ILE A 37 15.24 -33.88 -4.76
CA ILE A 37 13.95 -33.44 -4.19
C ILE A 37 13.28 -34.66 -3.60
N ASP A 38 13.14 -34.74 -2.29
CA ASP A 38 12.38 -35.76 -1.60
C ASP A 38 10.93 -35.30 -1.42
N VAL A 39 10.00 -36.01 -2.07
CA VAL A 39 8.59 -35.68 -2.06
C VAL A 39 7.81 -36.82 -1.41
N PRO A 40 7.23 -36.62 -0.23
CA PRO A 40 6.36 -37.59 0.41
C PRO A 40 5.06 -37.76 -0.37
N ALA A 41 4.31 -38.83 -0.08
CA ALA A 41 2.96 -38.99 -0.62
C ALA A 41 2.08 -37.79 -0.17
N LEU A 42 1.59 -37.01 -1.14
CA LEU A 42 0.89 -35.75 -0.87
C LEU A 42 -0.61 -35.87 -1.16
N LYS A 43 -1.42 -35.41 -0.19
CA LYS A 43 -2.81 -35.03 -0.40
C LYS A 43 -3.05 -33.76 0.42
N LYS A 44 -2.74 -32.59 -0.17
CA LYS A 44 -2.84 -31.30 0.50
C LYS A 44 -3.85 -30.41 -0.21
N THR A 45 -4.78 -29.84 0.54
CA THR A 45 -5.67 -28.77 0.09
C THR A 45 -5.44 -27.56 0.96
N TYR A 46 -5.29 -26.39 0.35
CA TYR A 46 -5.14 -25.12 1.07
C TYR A 46 -6.05 -24.07 0.44
N ILE A 47 -6.78 -23.36 1.29
CA ILE A 47 -7.62 -22.22 0.91
C ILE A 47 -7.10 -21.03 1.69
N PRO A 48 -6.54 -20.01 1.01
CA PRO A 48 -6.05 -18.83 1.71
C PRO A 48 -7.21 -18.07 2.35
N PRO A 49 -7.01 -17.50 3.55
CA PRO A 49 -8.08 -16.77 4.26
C PRO A 49 -8.46 -15.47 3.56
N LEU A 50 -7.53 -14.84 2.83
CA LEU A 50 -7.76 -13.66 2.03
C LEU A 50 -8.06 -14.07 0.58
N GLU A 51 -9.21 -13.68 0.06
CA GLU A 51 -9.67 -14.01 -1.29
C GLU A 51 -9.02 -13.09 -2.34
N PHE A 52 -8.82 -11.82 -1.97
CA PHE A 52 -8.13 -10.81 -2.77
C PHE A 52 -6.85 -10.38 -2.04
N ARG A 53 -5.71 -10.50 -2.72
CA ARG A 53 -4.38 -10.21 -2.22
C ARG A 53 -3.67 -9.31 -3.21
N ASP A 54 -3.65 -8.01 -2.90
CA ASP A 54 -3.10 -7.00 -3.78
C ASP A 54 -1.93 -6.28 -3.14
N LEU A 55 -0.92 -6.02 -3.94
CA LEU A 55 0.32 -5.44 -3.48
C LEU A 55 0.81 -4.43 -4.51
N ASP A 56 0.86 -3.17 -4.11
CA ASP A 56 1.28 -2.09 -4.99
C ASP A 56 2.71 -1.61 -4.64
N TYR A 57 3.65 -2.50 -4.89
CA TYR A 57 5.08 -2.20 -4.98
C TYR A 57 5.52 -2.36 -6.43
N CYS A 58 6.21 -1.37 -6.99
CA CYS A 58 6.57 -1.34 -8.42
C CYS A 58 7.23 -2.66 -8.91
N ARG A 59 8.07 -3.29 -8.10
CA ARG A 59 8.70 -4.59 -8.43
C ARG A 59 7.82 -5.82 -8.17
N ALA A 60 6.71 -5.66 -7.49
CA ALA A 60 5.82 -6.75 -7.11
C ALA A 60 4.60 -6.89 -8.03
N THR A 61 4.27 -5.87 -8.81
CA THR A 61 3.13 -5.88 -9.74
C THR A 61 3.40 -6.71 -11.00
N GLY A 62 4.68 -6.88 -11.37
CA GLY A 62 5.08 -7.73 -12.49
C GLY A 62 4.62 -9.18 -12.31
N VAL A 63 4.00 -9.75 -13.35
CA VAL A 63 3.35 -11.08 -13.33
C VAL A 63 4.24 -12.19 -12.80
N PRO A 64 5.52 -12.33 -13.18
CA PRO A 64 6.34 -13.44 -12.67
C PRO A 64 6.45 -13.42 -11.13
N PHE A 65 6.68 -12.26 -10.51
CA PHE A 65 6.74 -12.16 -9.06
C PHE A 65 5.37 -12.41 -8.42
N ALA A 66 4.35 -11.70 -8.91
CA ALA A 66 3.01 -11.72 -8.33
C ALA A 66 2.42 -13.14 -8.30
N VAL A 67 2.46 -13.85 -9.43
CA VAL A 67 1.88 -15.20 -9.52
C VAL A 67 2.67 -16.22 -8.73
N ARG A 68 4.01 -16.17 -8.77
CA ARG A 68 4.90 -17.04 -8.00
C ARG A 68 4.69 -16.88 -6.49
N ASN A 69 4.40 -15.65 -6.04
CA ASN A 69 4.08 -15.34 -4.65
C ASN A 69 2.57 -15.30 -4.35
N LYS A 70 1.73 -15.81 -5.26
CA LYS A 70 0.31 -16.11 -5.05
C LYS A 70 -0.59 -14.88 -4.85
N LEU A 71 -0.19 -13.75 -5.40
CA LEU A 71 -0.99 -12.53 -5.49
C LEU A 71 -2.02 -12.63 -6.63
N ASN A 72 -3.17 -11.98 -6.49
CA ASN A 72 -4.25 -12.00 -7.48
C ASN A 72 -5.00 -10.67 -7.59
N GLY A 73 -4.41 -9.60 -7.07
CA GLY A 73 -5.05 -8.29 -7.00
C GLY A 73 -5.09 -7.55 -8.31
N PHE A 74 -5.64 -6.37 -8.25
CA PHE A 74 -5.92 -5.49 -9.38
C PHE A 74 -4.65 -4.83 -9.97
N HIS A 75 -3.64 -4.52 -9.15
CA HIS A 75 -2.41 -3.87 -9.61
C HIS A 75 -1.46 -4.82 -10.36
N ILE A 76 -1.80 -6.10 -10.45
CA ILE A 76 -1.02 -7.09 -11.19
C ILE A 76 -1.37 -7.00 -12.67
N ASP A 77 -0.34 -6.96 -13.53
CA ASP A 77 -0.52 -6.98 -14.98
C ASP A 77 -1.42 -8.15 -15.43
N PRO A 78 -2.53 -7.89 -16.11
CA PRO A 78 -3.49 -8.91 -16.50
C PRO A 78 -3.00 -9.69 -17.74
N ILE A 79 -2.20 -10.73 -17.53
CA ILE A 79 -1.76 -11.63 -18.61
C ILE A 79 -2.62 -12.90 -18.60
N PRO A 80 -3.44 -13.15 -19.65
CA PRO A 80 -4.38 -14.27 -19.71
C PRO A 80 -3.73 -15.62 -19.52
N GLU A 81 -2.53 -15.85 -20.07
CA GLU A 81 -1.76 -17.09 -19.96
C GLU A 81 -1.41 -17.46 -18.53
N TRP A 82 -1.37 -16.48 -17.62
CA TRP A 82 -1.12 -16.67 -16.20
C TRP A 82 -2.41 -16.64 -15.36
N GLY A 83 -3.58 -16.76 -16.02
CA GLY A 83 -4.88 -16.86 -15.36
C GLY A 83 -5.49 -15.54 -14.92
N SER A 84 -5.01 -14.42 -15.46
CA SER A 84 -5.51 -13.05 -15.22
C SER A 84 -5.52 -12.63 -13.72
N ALA A 85 -6.05 -11.48 -13.42
CA ALA A 85 -6.20 -10.92 -12.06
C ALA A 85 -7.66 -10.51 -11.82
N ILE A 86 -7.99 -10.09 -10.60
CA ILE A 86 -9.26 -9.41 -10.33
C ILE A 86 -9.14 -7.98 -10.90
N HIS A 87 -10.20 -7.51 -11.56
CA HIS A 87 -10.18 -6.24 -12.26
C HIS A 87 -11.07 -5.22 -11.57
N TYR A 88 -10.69 -3.95 -11.70
CA TYR A 88 -11.42 -2.79 -11.22
C TYR A 88 -11.78 -1.83 -12.35
N ARG A 89 -12.88 -1.06 -12.18
CA ARG A 89 -13.19 0.12 -12.95
C ARG A 89 -13.44 1.28 -11.99
N GLY A 90 -12.66 2.35 -12.18
CA GLY A 90 -12.74 3.54 -11.33
C GLY A 90 -12.08 3.36 -9.95
N PHE A 91 -10.88 2.84 -9.88
CA PHE A 91 -10.12 2.75 -8.63
C PHE A 91 -9.26 4.02 -8.49
N VAL A 92 -9.54 4.95 -7.60
CA VAL A 92 -10.65 5.28 -6.69
C VAL A 92 -11.03 6.76 -6.87
N HIS A 93 -11.79 7.38 -5.94
CA HIS A 93 -12.15 8.80 -6.04
C HIS A 93 -13.02 9.14 -7.26
N THR A 94 -14.08 8.36 -7.47
CA THR A 94 -14.84 8.32 -8.72
C THR A 94 -15.96 9.35 -8.84
N PHE A 95 -16.27 10.11 -7.80
CA PHE A 95 -17.43 11.02 -7.85
C PHE A 95 -17.35 12.05 -8.99
N ASN A 96 -16.14 12.55 -9.31
CA ASN A 96 -15.97 13.46 -10.44
C ASN A 96 -16.08 12.76 -11.81
N GLU A 97 -15.79 11.45 -11.89
CA GLU A 97 -16.01 10.68 -13.12
C GLU A 97 -17.47 10.27 -13.27
N LEU A 98 -18.19 10.04 -12.17
CA LEU A 98 -19.60 9.71 -12.17
C LEU A 98 -20.48 10.90 -12.53
N VAL A 99 -20.15 12.09 -11.99
CA VAL A 99 -20.86 13.35 -12.23
C VAL A 99 -19.83 14.45 -12.44
N PRO A 100 -19.32 14.61 -13.68
CA PRO A 100 -18.22 15.51 -13.98
C PRO A 100 -18.55 16.99 -13.71
N PRO A 101 -17.77 17.71 -12.88
CA PRO A 101 -18.01 19.11 -12.60
C PRO A 101 -17.85 20.03 -13.82
N GLU A 102 -17.01 19.65 -14.78
CA GLU A 102 -16.85 20.36 -16.05
C GLU A 102 -18.08 20.29 -16.95
N VAL A 103 -18.96 19.30 -16.75
CA VAL A 103 -20.23 19.16 -17.50
C VAL A 103 -21.39 19.82 -16.77
N TYR A 104 -21.46 19.64 -15.45
CA TYR A 104 -22.63 20.02 -14.67
C TYR A 104 -22.42 21.23 -13.76
N GLY A 105 -21.16 21.63 -13.49
CA GLY A 105 -20.86 22.59 -12.44
C GLY A 105 -21.47 23.98 -12.64
N GLU A 106 -21.54 24.48 -13.87
CA GLU A 106 -22.13 25.78 -14.19
C GLU A 106 -23.67 25.73 -14.25
N THR A 107 -24.23 24.64 -14.80
CA THR A 107 -25.67 24.52 -15.06
C THR A 107 -26.44 23.90 -13.89
N HIS A 108 -25.80 23.05 -13.10
CA HIS A 108 -26.38 22.31 -12.00
C HIS A 108 -25.50 22.33 -10.74
N PRO A 109 -25.19 23.52 -10.18
CA PRO A 109 -24.36 23.60 -8.97
C PRO A 109 -24.95 22.86 -7.77
N GLU A 110 -26.26 22.60 -7.75
CA GLU A 110 -26.94 21.81 -6.71
C GLU A 110 -26.59 20.31 -6.73
N PHE A 111 -25.87 19.82 -7.75
CA PHE A 111 -25.34 18.45 -7.78
C PHE A 111 -24.13 18.27 -6.88
N PHE A 112 -23.47 19.36 -6.49
CA PHE A 112 -22.26 19.38 -5.71
C PHE A 112 -22.50 19.82 -4.26
N SER A 113 -21.48 19.67 -3.41
CA SER A 113 -21.58 19.94 -1.99
C SER A 113 -22.02 21.36 -1.68
N GLU A 114 -22.92 21.50 -0.73
CA GLU A 114 -23.25 22.76 -0.09
C GLU A 114 -22.53 22.87 1.25
N ILE A 115 -21.76 23.96 1.43
CA ILE A 115 -21.05 24.26 2.68
C ILE A 115 -21.36 25.71 3.04
N ASN A 116 -21.87 25.93 4.24
CA ASN A 116 -22.26 27.26 4.73
C ASN A 116 -23.20 28.01 3.75
N GLY A 117 -24.16 27.29 3.14
CA GLY A 117 -25.13 27.85 2.20
C GLY A 117 -24.56 28.18 0.81
N ARG A 118 -23.34 27.75 0.48
CA ARG A 118 -22.73 27.93 -0.84
C ARG A 118 -22.44 26.60 -1.49
N ARG A 119 -22.75 26.46 -2.79
CA ARG A 119 -22.41 25.30 -3.60
C ARG A 119 -20.96 25.41 -4.07
N LEU A 120 -20.21 24.32 -3.92
CA LEU A 120 -18.82 24.17 -4.34
C LEU A 120 -18.76 23.20 -5.50
N THR A 121 -18.32 23.66 -6.66
CA THR A 121 -18.13 22.81 -7.86
C THR A 121 -16.68 22.33 -8.03
N GLU A 122 -15.74 23.01 -7.36
CA GLU A 122 -14.32 22.64 -7.33
C GLU A 122 -13.94 22.05 -5.96
N LYS A 123 -13.02 21.07 -5.97
CA LYS A 123 -12.56 20.38 -4.75
C LYS A 123 -13.71 19.95 -3.85
N SER A 124 -14.76 19.44 -4.44
CA SER A 124 -16.05 19.17 -3.84
C SER A 124 -16.36 17.67 -3.79
N GLN A 125 -17.40 17.34 -3.05
CA GLN A 125 -18.11 16.06 -3.13
C GLN A 125 -19.43 16.25 -3.86
N LEU A 126 -20.18 15.17 -4.07
CA LEU A 126 -21.54 15.23 -4.63
C LEU A 126 -22.57 15.50 -3.53
N CYS A 127 -23.70 16.08 -3.92
CA CYS A 127 -24.92 16.14 -3.10
C CYS A 127 -25.66 14.80 -3.18
N LEU A 128 -25.32 13.86 -2.29
CA LEU A 128 -25.74 12.45 -2.36
C LEU A 128 -27.24 12.22 -2.10
N THR A 129 -27.98 13.26 -1.67
CA THR A 129 -29.45 13.22 -1.52
C THR A 129 -30.18 13.82 -2.71
N ASN A 130 -29.45 14.26 -3.75
CA ASN A 130 -30.05 14.76 -4.99
C ASN A 130 -30.43 13.57 -5.90
N PRO A 131 -31.71 13.42 -6.31
CA PRO A 131 -32.15 12.28 -7.12
C PRO A 131 -31.58 12.26 -8.54
N GLU A 132 -31.30 13.42 -9.14
CA GLU A 132 -30.70 13.49 -10.48
C GLU A 132 -29.23 13.06 -10.44
N VAL A 133 -28.47 13.39 -9.37
CA VAL A 133 -27.12 12.89 -9.13
C VAL A 133 -27.12 11.36 -9.03
N LEU A 134 -28.08 10.80 -8.30
CA LEU A 134 -28.22 9.35 -8.18
C LEU A 134 -28.49 8.69 -9.55
N LYS A 135 -29.38 9.29 -10.35
CA LYS A 135 -29.71 8.79 -11.68
C LYS A 135 -28.49 8.81 -12.60
N ILE A 136 -27.79 9.95 -12.70
CA ILE A 136 -26.62 10.12 -13.56
C ILE A 136 -25.52 9.13 -13.16
N ALA A 137 -25.23 9.03 -11.86
CA ALA A 137 -24.21 8.11 -11.36
C ALA A 137 -24.57 6.64 -11.64
N THR A 138 -25.86 6.26 -11.50
CA THR A 138 -26.31 4.89 -11.81
C THR A 138 -26.15 4.57 -13.29
N GLU A 139 -26.48 5.51 -14.18
CA GLU A 139 -26.30 5.34 -15.62
C GLU A 139 -24.83 5.24 -16.01
N GLN A 140 -23.95 6.00 -15.34
CA GLN A 140 -22.51 5.91 -15.58
C GLN A 140 -21.93 4.58 -15.11
N VAL A 141 -22.34 4.07 -13.94
CA VAL A 141 -21.96 2.72 -13.46
C VAL A 141 -22.41 1.66 -14.44
N ARG A 142 -23.66 1.73 -14.95
CA ARG A 142 -24.17 0.80 -15.98
C ARG A 142 -23.32 0.81 -17.24
N ARG A 143 -22.90 2.00 -17.68
CA ARG A 143 -22.03 2.17 -18.85
C ARG A 143 -20.66 1.52 -18.60
N TRP A 144 -20.06 1.72 -17.44
CA TRP A 144 -18.79 1.10 -17.08
C TRP A 144 -18.84 -0.44 -17.07
N ILE A 145 -19.94 -1.02 -16.61
CA ILE A 145 -20.15 -2.47 -16.67
C ILE A 145 -20.22 -2.96 -18.13
N GLN A 146 -20.93 -2.23 -18.98
CA GLN A 146 -21.07 -2.57 -20.41
C GLN A 146 -19.73 -2.44 -21.16
N GLU A 147 -18.96 -1.39 -20.87
CA GLU A 147 -17.63 -1.17 -21.44
C GLU A 147 -16.61 -2.26 -21.03
N ALA A 148 -16.73 -2.77 -19.82
CA ALA A 148 -15.86 -3.83 -19.32
C ALA A 148 -16.21 -5.22 -19.86
N ALA A 149 -17.42 -5.43 -20.35
CA ALA A 149 -17.89 -6.76 -20.77
C ALA A 149 -17.03 -7.35 -21.92
N PRO A 150 -16.78 -8.67 -21.93
CA PRO A 150 -17.33 -9.69 -21.05
C PRO A 150 -16.59 -9.87 -19.71
N GLN A 151 -15.62 -9.03 -19.38
CA GLN A 151 -14.83 -9.11 -18.16
C GLN A 151 -15.64 -8.67 -16.95
N LYS A 152 -15.62 -9.49 -15.88
CA LYS A 152 -16.17 -9.08 -14.59
C LYS A 152 -15.21 -8.12 -13.89
N VAL A 153 -15.70 -6.97 -13.47
CA VAL A 153 -14.93 -5.94 -12.78
C VAL A 153 -15.61 -5.54 -11.48
N ILE A 154 -14.85 -5.12 -10.48
CA ILE A 154 -15.39 -4.40 -9.33
C ILE A 154 -15.53 -2.95 -9.74
N ILE A 155 -16.67 -2.33 -9.46
CA ILE A 155 -16.93 -0.91 -9.75
C ILE A 155 -16.76 -0.12 -8.46
N SER A 156 -15.89 0.89 -8.46
CA SER A 156 -15.79 1.81 -7.33
C SER A 156 -16.77 2.98 -7.47
N VAL A 157 -17.55 3.20 -6.42
CA VAL A 157 -18.40 4.38 -6.23
C VAL A 157 -17.95 5.07 -4.95
N SER A 158 -16.98 5.96 -5.05
CA SER A 158 -16.25 6.48 -3.91
C SER A 158 -16.06 7.98 -3.95
N GLN A 159 -16.01 8.59 -2.75
CA GLN A 159 -15.79 10.03 -2.59
C GLN A 159 -14.47 10.49 -3.20
N ASN A 160 -14.42 11.75 -3.63
CA ASN A 160 -13.19 12.43 -4.03
C ASN A 160 -12.25 12.62 -2.83
N ASP A 161 -10.97 12.82 -3.07
CA ASP A 161 -9.96 13.03 -2.00
C ASP A 161 -10.03 14.45 -1.39
N TYR A 162 -11.24 14.83 -0.95
CA TYR A 162 -11.52 16.09 -0.28
C TYR A 162 -12.47 15.88 0.89
N ARG A 163 -12.32 16.70 1.95
CA ARG A 163 -13.23 16.66 3.12
C ARG A 163 -14.51 17.50 2.96
N ASN A 164 -14.70 18.16 1.83
CA ASN A 164 -15.81 19.09 1.58
C ASN A 164 -17.13 18.35 1.23
N TYR A 165 -17.61 17.49 2.14
CA TYR A 165 -18.88 16.78 1.94
C TYR A 165 -20.09 17.70 2.09
N CYS A 166 -21.19 17.36 1.43
CA CYS A 166 -22.39 18.17 1.37
C CYS A 166 -23.09 18.30 2.74
N MET A 167 -23.35 19.53 3.15
CA MET A 167 -24.04 19.89 4.37
C MET A 167 -25.42 20.56 4.11
N CYS A 168 -26.00 20.37 2.91
CA CYS A 168 -27.35 20.83 2.66
C CYS A 168 -28.34 20.18 3.66
N PRO A 169 -29.52 20.77 3.91
CA PRO A 169 -30.45 20.28 4.94
C PRO A 169 -30.77 18.78 4.84
N LYS A 170 -30.91 18.22 3.63
CA LYS A 170 -31.17 16.79 3.42
C LYS A 170 -29.96 15.92 3.76
N CYS A 171 -28.75 16.29 3.32
CA CYS A 171 -27.53 15.54 3.63
C CYS A 171 -27.21 15.62 5.12
N ALA A 172 -27.36 16.79 5.74
CA ALA A 172 -27.14 16.98 7.17
C ALA A 172 -28.10 16.14 8.03
N ALA A 173 -29.39 16.14 7.70
CA ALA A 173 -30.39 15.32 8.38
C ALA A 173 -30.08 13.81 8.29
N LEU A 174 -29.61 13.34 7.12
CA LEU A 174 -29.22 11.95 6.93
C LEU A 174 -27.93 11.61 7.72
N THR A 175 -26.95 12.51 7.76
CA THR A 175 -25.76 12.38 8.59
C THR A 175 -26.10 12.27 10.08
N GLU A 176 -27.02 13.10 10.55
CA GLU A 176 -27.50 13.07 11.95
C GLU A 176 -28.25 11.75 12.24
N TYR A 177 -29.13 11.33 11.33
CA TYR A 177 -29.88 10.07 11.47
C TYR A 177 -28.93 8.87 11.57
N GLU A 178 -27.88 8.80 10.77
CA GLU A 178 -26.88 7.75 10.79
C GLU A 178 -25.80 7.92 11.88
N GLY A 179 -25.74 9.12 12.48
CA GLY A 179 -24.77 9.46 13.52
C GLY A 179 -23.33 9.48 13.03
N SER A 180 -23.11 9.56 11.72
CA SER A 180 -21.79 9.64 11.12
C SER A 180 -21.86 10.18 9.67
N PRO A 181 -20.82 10.92 9.19
CA PRO A 181 -20.77 11.45 7.82
C PRO A 181 -20.85 10.42 6.68
N PRO A 182 -20.45 9.14 6.83
CA PRO A 182 -20.62 8.14 5.78
C PRO A 182 -22.08 7.75 5.51
N GLY A 183 -23.02 8.09 6.40
CA GLY A 183 -24.45 7.77 6.18
C GLY A 183 -24.94 8.09 4.79
N PRO A 184 -24.83 9.33 4.30
CA PRO A 184 -25.23 9.69 2.93
C PRO A 184 -24.56 8.88 1.83
N ILE A 185 -23.27 8.51 1.99
CA ILE A 185 -22.54 7.69 1.01
C ILE A 185 -23.12 6.28 0.96
N ILE A 186 -23.35 5.63 2.09
CA ILE A 186 -23.87 4.26 2.13
C ILE A 186 -25.30 4.20 1.57
N HIS A 187 -26.14 5.21 1.85
CA HIS A 187 -27.45 5.32 1.23
C HIS A 187 -27.35 5.43 -0.29
N PHE A 188 -26.47 6.28 -0.79
CA PHE A 188 -26.26 6.53 -2.21
C PHE A 188 -25.72 5.27 -2.93
N VAL A 189 -24.67 4.66 -2.39
CA VAL A 189 -24.07 3.44 -2.98
C VAL A 189 -25.05 2.28 -2.95
N ASN A 190 -25.78 2.09 -1.85
CA ASN A 190 -26.85 1.08 -1.76
C ASN A 190 -27.96 1.29 -2.81
N ALA A 191 -28.35 2.54 -3.07
CA ALA A 191 -29.34 2.85 -4.09
C ALA A 191 -28.84 2.50 -5.49
N ILE A 192 -27.60 2.88 -5.84
CA ILE A 192 -26.97 2.48 -7.11
C ILE A 192 -26.91 0.95 -7.21
N ALA A 193 -26.39 0.28 -6.16
CA ALA A 193 -26.24 -1.17 -6.12
C ALA A 193 -27.61 -1.90 -6.27
N ALA A 194 -28.69 -1.32 -5.74
CA ALA A 194 -30.03 -1.86 -5.89
C ALA A 194 -30.54 -1.80 -7.33
N GLU A 195 -30.30 -0.70 -8.04
CA GLU A 195 -30.70 -0.54 -9.44
C GLU A 195 -29.85 -1.44 -10.36
N ILE A 196 -28.54 -1.44 -10.18
CA ILE A 196 -27.63 -2.26 -10.98
C ILE A 196 -27.90 -3.76 -10.80
N CYS A 197 -28.20 -4.21 -9.59
CA CYS A 197 -28.48 -5.62 -9.28
C CYS A 197 -29.70 -6.19 -10.04
N LYS A 198 -30.63 -5.34 -10.51
CA LYS A 198 -31.78 -5.79 -11.32
C LYS A 198 -31.37 -6.35 -12.67
N GLU A 199 -30.29 -5.82 -13.24
CA GLU A 199 -29.76 -6.20 -14.57
C GLU A 199 -28.49 -7.08 -14.44
N TYR A 200 -27.69 -6.83 -13.40
CA TYR A 200 -26.41 -7.49 -13.14
C TYR A 200 -26.36 -8.01 -11.69
N PRO A 201 -27.01 -9.15 -11.39
CA PRO A 201 -27.20 -9.62 -10.00
C PRO A 201 -25.88 -9.93 -9.25
N ASP A 202 -24.81 -10.28 -9.97
CA ASP A 202 -23.51 -10.62 -9.40
C ASP A 202 -22.54 -9.42 -9.35
N GLN A 203 -22.99 -8.21 -9.76
CA GLN A 203 -22.13 -7.04 -9.83
C GLN A 203 -21.73 -6.56 -8.43
N ILE A 204 -20.43 -6.48 -8.18
CA ILE A 204 -19.85 -5.94 -6.96
C ILE A 204 -19.58 -4.45 -7.14
N ILE A 205 -19.98 -3.67 -6.16
CA ILE A 205 -19.66 -2.24 -6.04
C ILE A 205 -18.89 -2.03 -4.75
N ASP A 206 -17.75 -1.35 -4.81
CA ASP A 206 -17.04 -0.93 -3.62
C ASP A 206 -17.24 0.56 -3.32
N THR A 207 -16.95 0.95 -2.10
CA THR A 207 -16.88 2.34 -1.66
C THR A 207 -15.85 2.53 -0.57
N LEU A 208 -15.27 3.73 -0.49
CA LEU A 208 -14.26 4.03 0.53
C LEU A 208 -14.87 4.30 1.91
N ALA A 209 -14.28 3.70 2.93
CA ALA A 209 -14.39 4.09 4.33
C ALA A 209 -13.06 4.76 4.74
N TYR A 210 -12.91 6.04 4.38
CA TYR A 210 -11.66 6.78 4.36
C TYR A 210 -11.81 8.16 5.00
N GLN A 211 -10.92 8.50 5.91
CA GLN A 211 -10.96 9.78 6.63
C GLN A 211 -12.34 10.03 7.28
N TYR A 212 -13.07 11.06 6.84
CA TYR A 212 -14.37 11.44 7.42
C TYR A 212 -15.47 10.37 7.24
N THR A 213 -15.29 9.39 6.34
CA THR A 213 -16.23 8.29 6.10
C THR A 213 -15.83 6.96 6.73
N ARG A 214 -14.70 6.90 7.49
CA ARG A 214 -14.18 5.64 8.03
C ARG A 214 -15.11 5.00 9.06
N LYS A 215 -15.77 5.81 9.88
CA LYS A 215 -16.69 5.31 10.92
C LYS A 215 -17.98 4.75 10.29
N PRO A 216 -18.40 3.51 10.60
CA PRO A 216 -19.62 2.95 9.99
C PRO A 216 -20.89 3.70 10.38
N PRO A 217 -21.93 3.72 9.51
CA PRO A 217 -23.23 4.27 9.84
C PRO A 217 -23.91 3.42 10.91
N LYS A 218 -24.76 4.05 11.76
CA LYS A 218 -25.40 3.37 12.90
C LYS A 218 -26.60 2.53 12.51
N LYS A 219 -27.33 2.88 11.45
CA LYS A 219 -28.64 2.31 11.14
C LYS A 219 -28.69 1.59 9.80
N THR A 220 -28.14 2.20 8.76
CA THR A 220 -28.17 1.61 7.42
C THR A 220 -27.11 0.54 7.26
N LYS A 221 -27.54 -0.65 6.86
CA LYS A 221 -26.66 -1.75 6.52
C LYS A 221 -26.28 -1.72 5.04
N LEU A 222 -25.11 -2.24 4.74
CA LEU A 222 -24.68 -2.47 3.37
C LEU A 222 -25.55 -3.53 2.69
N ARG A 223 -25.76 -3.35 1.40
CA ARG A 223 -26.28 -4.44 0.57
C ARG A 223 -25.24 -5.53 0.39
N HIS A 224 -25.69 -6.74 0.11
CA HIS A 224 -24.83 -7.92 -0.07
C HIS A 224 -23.78 -7.77 -1.17
N ASN A 225 -24.02 -6.89 -2.14
CA ASN A 225 -23.14 -6.62 -3.27
C ASN A 225 -22.35 -5.29 -3.13
N VAL A 226 -22.30 -4.71 -1.92
CA VAL A 226 -21.53 -3.51 -1.60
C VAL A 226 -20.41 -3.84 -0.62
N ILE A 227 -19.18 -3.51 -0.99
CA ILE A 227 -17.97 -3.77 -0.19
C ILE A 227 -17.41 -2.44 0.31
N PRO A 228 -17.28 -2.23 1.63
CA PRO A 228 -16.58 -1.08 2.18
C PRO A 228 -15.07 -1.32 2.19
N CYS A 229 -14.28 -0.39 1.65
CA CYS A 229 -12.82 -0.39 1.68
C CYS A 229 -12.33 0.54 2.79
N LEU A 230 -11.85 -0.04 3.88
CA LEU A 230 -11.34 0.70 5.05
C LEU A 230 -9.87 1.05 4.87
N CYS A 231 -9.52 2.34 5.06
CA CYS A 231 -8.17 2.84 4.90
C CYS A 231 -7.51 3.12 6.24
N THR A 232 -6.25 2.69 6.41
CA THR A 232 -5.46 2.84 7.66
C THR A 232 -4.63 4.13 7.70
N ILE A 233 -4.80 5.05 6.78
CA ILE A 233 -3.93 6.22 6.54
C ILE A 233 -3.54 7.04 7.78
N GLU A 234 -4.40 7.06 8.82
CA GLU A 234 -4.20 7.84 10.05
C GLU A 234 -3.54 7.02 11.17
N CYS A 235 -3.23 5.74 10.94
CA CYS A 235 -2.67 4.86 11.95
C CYS A 235 -1.20 5.15 12.25
N ASP A 236 -0.73 4.65 13.39
CA ASP A 236 0.68 4.42 13.68
C ASP A 236 1.10 3.08 13.06
N PHE A 237 2.21 3.08 12.36
CA PHE A 237 2.73 1.93 11.61
C PHE A 237 3.93 1.23 12.27
N ALA A 238 4.44 1.73 13.42
CA ALA A 238 5.59 1.12 14.08
C ALA A 238 5.29 -0.21 14.77
N ARG A 239 4.01 -0.40 15.15
CA ARG A 239 3.50 -1.61 15.80
C ARG A 239 2.26 -2.09 15.08
N SER A 240 1.92 -3.35 15.25
CA SER A 240 0.63 -3.84 14.76
C SER A 240 -0.53 -3.02 15.34
N ILE A 241 -1.61 -2.89 14.57
CA ILE A 241 -2.76 -2.08 14.97
C ILE A 241 -3.26 -2.45 16.37
N PRO A 242 -3.41 -3.74 16.75
CA PRO A 242 -3.83 -4.10 18.10
C PRO A 242 -2.83 -3.77 19.22
N GLU A 243 -1.52 -3.70 18.90
CA GLU A 243 -0.46 -3.48 19.89
C GLU A 243 -0.06 -2.02 20.03
N SER A 244 -0.49 -1.17 19.09
CA SER A 244 -0.16 0.25 19.11
C SER A 244 -0.85 0.99 20.27
N PRO A 245 -0.14 1.82 21.05
CA PRO A 245 -0.72 2.64 22.10
C PRO A 245 -1.51 3.83 21.56
N HIS A 246 -1.41 4.14 20.26
CA HIS A 246 -1.95 5.34 19.67
C HIS A 246 -3.47 5.32 19.52
N ALA A 247 -4.11 6.49 19.75
CA ALA A 247 -5.56 6.62 19.71
C ALA A 247 -6.14 6.33 18.31
N GLN A 248 -5.40 6.62 17.24
CA GLN A 248 -5.84 6.38 15.87
C GLN A 248 -5.99 4.88 15.58
N ASN A 249 -5.06 4.05 16.06
CA ASN A 249 -5.15 2.60 15.92
C ASN A 249 -6.34 2.03 16.69
N LYS A 250 -6.58 2.52 17.91
CA LYS A 250 -7.76 2.14 18.70
C LYS A 250 -9.07 2.52 18.00
N SER A 251 -9.14 3.74 17.45
CA SER A 251 -10.29 4.19 16.65
C SER A 251 -10.49 3.34 15.40
N PHE A 252 -9.40 2.94 14.72
CA PHE A 252 -9.50 2.03 13.57
C PHE A 252 -10.03 0.65 13.96
N MET A 253 -9.59 0.12 15.10
CA MET A 253 -10.12 -1.16 15.63
C MET A 253 -11.64 -1.09 15.90
N GLU A 254 -12.12 0.01 16.46
CA GLU A 254 -13.56 0.22 16.67
C GLU A 254 -14.32 0.27 15.35
N ASP A 255 -13.76 0.97 14.35
CA ASP A 255 -14.38 1.14 13.04
C ASP A 255 -14.45 -0.19 12.27
N ILE A 256 -13.36 -0.97 12.22
CA ILE A 256 -13.37 -2.28 11.52
C ILE A 256 -14.32 -3.28 12.18
N ILE A 257 -14.39 -3.31 13.52
CA ILE A 257 -15.37 -4.12 14.25
C ILE A 257 -16.80 -3.66 13.94
N GLY A 258 -17.02 -2.36 13.81
CA GLY A 258 -18.32 -1.81 13.42
C GLY A 258 -18.74 -2.24 12.02
N TRP A 259 -17.82 -2.21 11.05
CA TRP A 259 -18.06 -2.65 9.68
C TRP A 259 -18.24 -4.16 9.56
N SER A 260 -17.48 -4.97 10.33
CA SER A 260 -17.61 -6.45 10.31
C SER A 260 -19.00 -6.95 10.75
N ARG A 261 -19.75 -6.12 11.50
CA ARG A 261 -21.15 -6.41 11.87
C ARG A 261 -22.14 -6.11 10.75
N GLN A 262 -21.71 -5.45 9.70
CA GLN A 262 -22.58 -5.03 8.60
C GLN A 262 -22.41 -5.86 7.33
N THR A 263 -21.25 -6.48 7.13
CA THR A 263 -20.92 -7.28 5.94
C THR A 263 -19.93 -8.39 6.25
N ASP A 264 -20.03 -9.49 5.51
CA ASP A 264 -19.06 -10.59 5.52
C ASP A 264 -17.91 -10.36 4.52
N GLN A 265 -17.94 -9.25 3.79
CA GLN A 265 -16.96 -8.92 2.76
C GLN A 265 -16.32 -7.56 3.07
N LEU A 266 -15.31 -7.58 3.93
CA LEU A 266 -14.52 -6.39 4.22
C LEU A 266 -13.31 -6.32 3.30
N TYR A 267 -13.01 -5.11 2.84
CA TYR A 267 -11.80 -4.75 2.14
C TYR A 267 -10.99 -3.77 3.00
N VAL A 268 -9.69 -3.99 3.10
CA VAL A 268 -8.77 -3.07 3.78
C VAL A 268 -7.72 -2.58 2.79
N TRP A 269 -7.51 -1.27 2.80
CA TRP A 269 -6.39 -0.58 2.17
C TRP A 269 -5.42 -0.19 3.27
N ASP A 270 -4.32 -0.92 3.39
CA ASP A 270 -3.22 -0.62 4.33
C ASP A 270 -2.08 0.11 3.62
N TYR A 271 -1.37 0.96 4.36
CA TYR A 271 -0.26 1.75 3.85
C TYR A 271 1.03 1.23 4.46
N VAL A 272 1.98 0.79 3.65
CA VAL A 272 3.16 0.06 4.14
C VAL A 272 4.50 0.71 3.79
N THR A 273 4.45 1.95 3.28
CA THR A 273 5.63 2.76 2.96
C THR A 273 5.46 4.20 3.41
N GLN A 274 6.51 5.00 3.25
CA GLN A 274 6.48 6.43 3.48
C GLN A 274 6.39 7.17 2.15
N PHE A 275 5.31 7.93 1.91
CA PHE A 275 5.04 8.58 0.63
C PHE A 275 5.81 9.89 0.41
N THR A 276 6.32 10.50 1.49
CA THR A 276 7.13 11.72 1.40
C THR A 276 8.58 11.41 0.99
N HIS A 277 9.08 10.20 1.33
CA HIS A 277 10.46 9.79 1.14
C HIS A 277 10.54 8.29 0.85
N TYR A 278 10.22 7.84 -0.36
CA TYR A 278 10.22 6.41 -0.72
C TYR A 278 11.52 5.66 -0.39
N PRO A 279 12.73 6.21 -0.67
CA PRO A 279 13.95 5.50 -0.31
C PRO A 279 14.21 5.44 1.20
N HIS A 280 13.58 6.30 1.99
CA HIS A 280 13.79 6.32 3.44
C HIS A 280 13.29 5.03 4.09
N ALA A 281 14.11 4.41 4.92
CA ALA A 281 13.77 3.13 5.54
C ALA A 281 12.62 3.27 6.55
N PHE A 282 11.42 2.94 6.11
CA PHE A 282 10.21 2.97 6.94
C PHE A 282 10.13 1.71 7.80
N ALA A 283 10.45 1.84 9.10
CA ALA A 283 10.69 0.73 10.01
C ALA A 283 9.38 0.13 10.57
N ASN A 284 8.57 -0.48 9.71
CA ASN A 284 7.27 -1.06 10.06
C ASN A 284 7.17 -2.59 9.87
N VAL A 285 8.25 -3.27 9.50
CA VAL A 285 8.19 -4.71 9.13
C VAL A 285 7.62 -5.57 10.25
N TYR A 286 7.97 -5.30 11.51
CA TYR A 286 7.47 -6.06 12.65
C TYR A 286 5.97 -5.85 12.94
N ALA A 287 5.36 -4.80 12.39
CA ALA A 287 3.92 -4.57 12.48
C ALA A 287 3.11 -5.39 11.46
N LEU A 288 3.68 -5.66 10.28
CA LEU A 288 2.95 -6.13 9.10
C LEU A 288 2.22 -7.46 9.34
N GLN A 289 2.90 -8.47 9.89
CA GLN A 289 2.27 -9.77 10.16
C GLN A 289 1.10 -9.65 11.15
N GLY A 290 1.30 -8.85 12.20
CA GLY A 290 0.25 -8.58 13.20
C GLY A 290 -0.96 -7.91 12.58
N ASN A 291 -0.75 -6.97 11.64
CA ASN A 291 -1.83 -6.33 10.90
C ASN A 291 -2.59 -7.33 10.01
N VAL A 292 -1.90 -8.14 9.22
CA VAL A 292 -2.54 -9.14 8.35
C VAL A 292 -3.37 -10.15 9.18
N ARG A 293 -2.87 -10.60 10.32
CA ARG A 293 -3.62 -11.46 11.25
C ARG A 293 -4.86 -10.75 11.80
N PHE A 294 -4.69 -9.52 12.25
CA PHE A 294 -5.80 -8.72 12.77
C PHE A 294 -6.88 -8.48 11.71
N PHE A 295 -6.51 -8.18 10.47
CA PHE A 295 -7.48 -8.01 9.38
C PHE A 295 -8.23 -9.31 9.11
N ARG A 296 -7.55 -10.44 8.97
CA ARG A 296 -8.18 -11.76 8.81
C ARG A 296 -9.16 -12.06 9.96
N ASP A 297 -8.76 -11.84 11.21
CA ASP A 297 -9.55 -12.13 12.40
C ASP A 297 -10.75 -11.19 12.54
N SER A 298 -10.67 -10.01 11.92
CA SER A 298 -11.77 -9.05 11.77
C SER A 298 -12.73 -9.37 10.62
N GLY A 299 -12.51 -10.47 9.86
CA GLY A 299 -13.38 -10.89 8.75
C GLY A 299 -13.02 -10.25 7.41
N VAL A 300 -11.85 -9.63 7.27
CA VAL A 300 -11.37 -9.08 5.99
C VAL A 300 -11.15 -10.21 4.98
N LYS A 301 -11.68 -10.02 3.77
CA LYS A 301 -11.53 -10.93 2.62
C LYS A 301 -10.65 -10.35 1.54
N MET A 302 -10.59 -9.04 1.45
CA MET A 302 -9.82 -8.32 0.45
C MET A 302 -8.78 -7.44 1.16
N LEU A 303 -7.51 -7.57 0.76
CA LEU A 303 -6.42 -6.78 1.34
C LEU A 303 -5.56 -6.18 0.23
N PHE A 304 -5.40 -4.87 0.29
CA PHE A 304 -4.53 -4.08 -0.56
C PHE A 304 -3.46 -3.41 0.31
N GLU A 305 -2.20 -3.68 0.01
CA GLU A 305 -1.03 -3.18 0.71
C GLU A 305 -0.30 -2.19 -0.20
N GLN A 306 -0.51 -0.88 0.03
CA GLN A 306 0.08 0.15 -0.80
C GLN A 306 1.51 0.48 -0.36
N GLY A 307 2.46 0.16 -1.23
CA GLY A 307 3.87 0.43 -1.05
C GLY A 307 4.42 1.53 -1.96
N ASP A 308 5.70 1.41 -2.34
CA ASP A 308 6.35 2.24 -3.36
C ASP A 308 5.95 1.74 -4.76
N TYR A 309 4.81 2.23 -5.24
CA TYR A 309 4.22 1.78 -6.50
C TYR A 309 4.83 2.44 -7.74
N GLN A 310 5.54 3.55 -7.57
CA GLN A 310 6.10 4.34 -8.68
C GLN A 310 7.56 4.04 -8.96
N GLY A 311 8.28 3.43 -8.02
CA GLY A 311 9.71 3.25 -8.11
C GLY A 311 10.23 1.93 -7.57
N HIS A 312 11.50 1.69 -7.85
CA HIS A 312 12.24 0.57 -7.30
C HIS A 312 13.02 1.00 -6.07
N HIS A 313 13.33 0.04 -5.19
CA HIS A 313 14.25 0.19 -4.07
C HIS A 313 13.86 1.27 -3.04
N GLY A 314 12.57 1.41 -2.74
CA GLY A 314 12.12 2.08 -1.51
C GLY A 314 12.66 1.36 -0.28
N GLY A 315 12.72 2.04 0.88
CA GLY A 315 13.30 1.48 2.11
C GLY A 315 12.81 0.08 2.47
N PHE A 316 13.59 -0.94 2.17
CA PHE A 316 13.24 -2.37 2.29
C PHE A 316 12.01 -2.80 1.48
N ALA A 317 11.72 -2.17 0.34
CA ALA A 317 10.54 -2.45 -0.48
C ALA A 317 10.44 -3.93 -0.89
N GLU A 318 11.53 -4.53 -1.35
CA GLU A 318 11.56 -5.92 -1.80
C GLU A 318 11.30 -6.90 -0.64
N LEU A 319 11.87 -6.65 0.54
CA LEU A 319 11.62 -7.43 1.74
C LEU A 319 10.13 -7.36 2.12
N LYS A 320 9.58 -6.15 2.21
CA LYS A 320 8.16 -5.94 2.56
C LYS A 320 7.24 -6.60 1.56
N ALA A 321 7.48 -6.39 0.27
CA ALA A 321 6.68 -6.99 -0.79
C ALA A 321 6.65 -8.52 -0.70
N TRP A 322 7.81 -9.13 -0.48
CA TRP A 322 7.92 -10.58 -0.37
C TRP A 322 7.25 -11.11 0.91
N LEU A 323 7.49 -10.49 2.06
CA LEU A 323 6.89 -10.88 3.35
C LEU A 323 5.36 -10.73 3.32
N LEU A 324 4.85 -9.60 2.82
CA LEU A 324 3.41 -9.37 2.71
C LEU A 324 2.74 -10.40 1.80
N ALA A 325 3.35 -10.73 0.67
CA ALA A 325 2.82 -11.80 -0.19
C ALA A 325 2.75 -13.15 0.54
N LYS A 326 3.76 -13.50 1.38
CA LYS A 326 3.74 -14.71 2.21
C LYS A 326 2.63 -14.66 3.25
N TRP A 327 2.49 -13.55 3.97
CA TRP A 327 1.49 -13.43 5.04
C TRP A 327 0.06 -13.26 4.52
N MET A 328 -0.15 -12.60 3.38
CA MET A 328 -1.47 -12.57 2.73
C MET A 328 -1.90 -13.97 2.25
N TRP A 329 -0.95 -14.83 1.86
CA TRP A 329 -1.23 -16.23 1.54
C TRP A 329 -1.43 -17.08 2.80
N ASN A 330 -0.50 -17.00 3.76
CA ASN A 330 -0.54 -17.72 5.03
C ASN A 330 -0.15 -16.79 6.21
N PRO A 331 -1.10 -16.17 6.89
CA PRO A 331 -0.82 -15.26 8.01
C PRO A 331 -0.03 -15.90 9.18
N GLU A 332 -0.05 -17.25 9.27
CA GLU A 332 0.65 -17.98 10.33
C GLU A 332 2.10 -18.36 9.98
N ALA A 333 2.57 -18.04 8.77
CA ALA A 333 3.96 -18.26 8.44
C ALA A 333 4.87 -17.47 9.39
N GLU A 334 5.82 -18.18 10.03
CA GLU A 334 6.65 -17.60 11.08
C GLU A 334 7.59 -16.52 10.52
N MET A 335 7.64 -15.37 11.20
CA MET A 335 8.41 -14.20 10.77
C MET A 335 9.92 -14.49 10.72
N LYS A 336 10.47 -15.09 11.79
CA LYS A 336 11.92 -15.29 11.88
C LYS A 336 12.49 -16.14 10.74
N PRO A 337 11.95 -17.32 10.42
CA PRO A 337 12.39 -18.10 9.26
C PRO A 337 12.29 -17.34 7.94
N LEU A 338 11.21 -16.57 7.72
CA LEU A 338 11.05 -15.76 6.51
C LEU A 338 12.09 -14.65 6.42
N LEU A 339 12.39 -13.96 7.52
CA LEU A 339 13.45 -12.96 7.57
C LEU A 339 14.82 -13.62 7.27
N ASP A 340 15.14 -14.76 7.90
CA ASP A 340 16.39 -15.50 7.67
C ASP A 340 16.53 -15.88 6.18
N GLU A 341 15.46 -16.45 5.59
CA GLU A 341 15.46 -16.80 4.16
C GLU A 341 15.68 -15.60 3.24
N PHE A 342 14.99 -14.47 3.52
CA PHE A 342 15.15 -13.29 2.68
C PHE A 342 16.53 -12.66 2.80
N PHE A 343 16.99 -12.42 4.02
CA PHE A 343 18.30 -11.76 4.23
C PHE A 343 19.43 -12.58 3.61
N ASP A 344 19.47 -13.88 3.83
CA ASP A 344 20.52 -14.76 3.28
C ASP A 344 20.41 -14.92 1.77
N GLY A 345 19.16 -15.08 1.26
CA GLY A 345 18.93 -15.30 -0.17
C GLY A 345 19.02 -14.04 -1.03
N TYR A 346 18.79 -12.86 -0.44
CA TYR A 346 18.77 -11.59 -1.17
C TYR A 346 20.07 -10.78 -1.02
N TYR A 347 20.70 -10.81 0.17
CA TYR A 347 21.92 -10.05 0.47
C TYR A 347 23.20 -10.92 0.54
N GLY A 348 23.07 -12.24 0.49
CA GLY A 348 24.22 -13.16 0.53
C GLY A 348 25.16 -12.92 1.72
N LYS A 349 26.47 -12.78 1.49
CA LYS A 349 27.45 -12.51 2.54
C LYS A 349 27.29 -11.13 3.22
N GLY A 350 26.55 -10.22 2.61
CA GLY A 350 26.18 -8.93 3.21
C GLY A 350 25.08 -9.04 4.27
N SER A 351 24.33 -10.16 4.28
CA SER A 351 23.19 -10.42 5.17
C SER A 351 23.43 -10.06 6.64
N PRO A 352 24.53 -10.47 7.31
CA PRO A 352 24.71 -10.17 8.74
C PRO A 352 24.71 -8.66 9.04
N PHE A 353 25.37 -7.87 8.19
CA PHE A 353 25.49 -6.42 8.39
C PHE A 353 24.19 -5.67 8.13
N VAL A 354 23.51 -6.03 7.02
CA VAL A 354 22.21 -5.43 6.68
C VAL A 354 21.17 -5.78 7.74
N ARG A 355 21.20 -6.99 8.26
CA ARG A 355 20.30 -7.45 9.31
C ARG A 355 20.53 -6.71 10.62
N GLU A 356 21.78 -6.53 11.04
CA GLU A 356 22.12 -5.77 12.25
C GLU A 356 21.57 -4.35 12.19
N TYR A 357 21.75 -3.67 11.05
CA TYR A 357 21.13 -2.36 10.79
C TYR A 357 19.59 -2.42 10.86
N PHE A 358 18.98 -3.39 10.19
CA PHE A 358 17.53 -3.57 10.16
C PHE A 358 16.93 -3.74 11.56
N GLU A 359 17.53 -4.61 12.38
CA GLU A 359 17.03 -4.91 13.72
C GLU A 359 17.17 -3.70 14.65
N GLU A 360 18.30 -3.00 14.63
CA GLU A 360 18.51 -1.82 15.45
C GLU A 360 17.60 -0.66 15.04
N LEU A 361 17.40 -0.45 13.74
CA LEU A 361 16.48 0.56 13.23
C LEU A 361 15.06 0.34 13.74
N HIS A 362 14.55 -0.89 13.64
CA HIS A 362 13.20 -1.22 14.12
C HIS A 362 13.10 -1.12 15.64
N ARG A 363 14.11 -1.57 16.37
CA ARG A 363 14.16 -1.42 17.83
C ARG A 363 14.07 0.06 18.26
N ARG A 364 14.80 0.94 17.59
CA ARG A 364 14.76 2.39 17.85
C ARG A 364 13.41 2.98 17.51
N GLN A 365 12.84 2.65 16.34
CA GLN A 365 11.53 3.15 15.93
C GLN A 365 10.42 2.73 16.89
N ILE A 366 10.42 1.48 17.32
CA ILE A 366 9.47 0.97 18.32
C ILE A 366 9.62 1.73 19.64
N ALA A 367 10.83 2.08 20.06
CA ALA A 367 11.06 2.87 21.27
C ALA A 367 10.53 4.31 21.13
N VAL A 368 10.73 4.94 19.96
CA VAL A 368 10.17 6.28 19.65
C VAL A 368 8.65 6.26 19.73
N SER A 369 8.02 5.30 19.05
CA SER A 369 6.55 5.18 18.99
C SER A 369 5.90 4.63 20.27
N ALA A 370 6.68 4.36 21.31
CA ALA A 370 6.12 4.13 22.66
C ALA A 370 5.52 5.41 23.27
N ASP A 371 5.96 6.58 22.84
CA ASP A 371 5.33 7.87 23.13
C ASP A 371 4.07 8.04 22.26
N PRO A 372 2.86 8.10 22.84
CA PRO A 372 1.62 8.28 22.07
C PRO A 372 1.53 9.56 21.24
N LYS A 373 2.47 10.49 21.40
CA LYS A 373 2.57 11.72 20.61
C LYS A 373 3.50 11.60 19.42
N LYS A 374 4.20 10.46 19.25
CA LYS A 374 5.19 10.21 18.22
C LYS A 374 4.88 8.96 17.39
N PRO A 375 3.71 8.92 16.70
CA PRO A 375 3.38 7.81 15.81
C PRO A 375 4.35 7.76 14.62
N LEU A 376 4.62 6.58 14.13
CA LEU A 376 5.23 6.39 12.81
C LEU A 376 4.13 6.60 11.77
N THR A 377 4.17 7.71 11.04
CA THR A 377 3.18 8.04 10.00
C THR A 377 3.77 7.91 8.60
N ILE A 378 2.91 7.79 7.61
CA ILE A 378 3.32 7.69 6.20
C ILE A 378 3.82 9.02 5.59
N PHE A 379 3.83 10.10 6.35
CA PHE A 379 4.25 11.45 5.94
C PHE A 379 5.32 12.04 6.86
N MET A 380 6.30 11.24 7.28
CA MET A 380 7.41 11.70 8.13
C MET A 380 8.43 12.55 7.38
N GLY A 381 9.11 13.43 8.10
CA GLY A 381 10.36 14.06 7.64
C GLY A 381 11.55 13.11 7.75
N ALA A 382 12.52 13.26 6.86
CA ALA A 382 13.72 12.42 6.89
C ALA A 382 14.61 12.61 8.14
N HIS A 383 14.42 13.73 8.85
CA HIS A 383 15.19 14.11 10.06
C HIS A 383 14.49 13.75 11.37
N GLU A 384 13.34 13.07 11.30
CA GLU A 384 12.62 12.64 12.50
C GLU A 384 13.28 11.41 13.14
N PRO A 385 13.14 11.19 14.47
CA PRO A 385 13.70 10.02 15.12
C PRO A 385 13.28 8.70 14.45
N PRO A 386 14.16 7.71 14.38
CA PRO A 386 15.51 7.66 14.98
C PRO A 386 16.65 8.25 14.12
N TYR A 387 16.36 8.90 12.99
CA TYR A 387 17.35 9.34 12.00
C TYR A 387 18.00 10.68 12.34
N ASP A 388 17.53 11.37 13.36
CA ASP A 388 18.16 12.56 13.95
C ASP A 388 19.41 12.25 14.81
N ASP A 389 19.70 10.96 15.08
CA ASP A 389 20.85 10.50 15.84
C ASP A 389 22.08 10.31 14.91
N ALA A 390 23.00 11.25 14.95
CA ALA A 390 24.21 11.22 14.11
C ALA A 390 25.15 10.04 14.39
N GLU A 391 25.20 9.54 15.63
CA GLU A 391 26.03 8.36 15.99
C GLU A 391 25.40 7.10 15.38
N PHE A 392 24.09 6.96 15.46
CA PHE A 392 23.38 5.88 14.80
C PHE A 392 23.58 5.92 13.29
N MET A 393 23.44 7.08 12.65
CA MET A 393 23.61 7.21 11.20
C MET A 393 25.03 6.84 10.76
N LYS A 394 26.05 7.23 11.50
CA LYS A 394 27.43 6.85 11.21
C LYS A 394 27.68 5.35 11.41
N TRP A 395 27.18 4.77 12.48
CA TRP A 395 27.27 3.32 12.74
C TRP A 395 26.56 2.53 11.63
N ALA A 396 25.43 2.99 11.16
CA ALA A 396 24.69 2.38 10.06
C ALA A 396 25.47 2.44 8.74
N GLU A 397 26.12 3.58 8.43
CA GLU A 397 27.00 3.72 7.27
C GLU A 397 28.16 2.71 7.30
N ASP A 398 28.80 2.52 8.46
CA ASP A 398 29.85 1.53 8.63
C ASP A 398 29.38 0.10 8.36
N LEU A 399 28.14 -0.23 8.71
CA LEU A 399 27.54 -1.54 8.42
C LEU A 399 27.25 -1.71 6.93
N TRP A 400 26.67 -0.70 6.28
CA TRP A 400 26.40 -0.75 4.85
C TRP A 400 27.69 -0.88 4.03
N GLN A 401 28.76 -0.17 4.42
CA GLN A 401 30.06 -0.31 3.77
C GLN A 401 30.63 -1.72 3.93
N LYS A 402 30.58 -2.32 5.14
CA LYS A 402 30.98 -3.72 5.37
C LYS A 402 30.16 -4.69 4.52
N ALA A 403 28.85 -4.43 4.35
CA ALA A 403 27.98 -5.25 3.51
C ALA A 403 28.40 -5.17 2.02
N GLU A 404 28.69 -3.98 1.49
CA GLU A 404 29.19 -3.80 0.11
C GLU A 404 30.53 -4.54 -0.09
N ASP A 405 31.46 -4.42 0.86
CA ASP A 405 32.76 -5.07 0.79
C ASP A 405 32.65 -6.61 0.82
N ALA A 406 31.70 -7.14 1.62
CA ALA A 406 31.47 -8.58 1.76
C ALA A 406 30.90 -9.24 0.48
N VAL A 407 30.21 -8.50 -0.35
CA VAL A 407 29.57 -9.00 -1.58
C VAL A 407 30.23 -8.49 -2.85
N LYS A 408 31.39 -7.85 -2.75
CA LYS A 408 32.07 -7.24 -3.89
C LYS A 408 32.28 -8.23 -5.03
N GLY A 409 31.70 -7.92 -6.20
CA GLY A 409 31.80 -8.76 -7.39
C GLY A 409 30.89 -10.00 -7.36
N GLU A 410 30.05 -10.18 -6.36
CA GLU A 410 29.11 -11.31 -6.25
C GLU A 410 27.69 -10.87 -6.65
N GLU A 411 27.34 -10.94 -7.94
CA GLU A 411 25.98 -10.67 -8.40
C GLU A 411 25.03 -11.86 -8.10
N PRO A 412 23.75 -11.60 -7.75
CA PRO A 412 23.08 -10.30 -7.69
C PRO A 412 23.26 -9.55 -6.34
N PHE A 413 23.98 -10.14 -5.39
CA PHE A 413 24.09 -9.62 -4.02
C PHE A 413 24.73 -8.23 -3.96
N ALA A 414 25.76 -8.00 -4.79
CA ALA A 414 26.44 -6.70 -4.86
C ALA A 414 25.45 -5.59 -5.27
N TYR A 415 24.60 -5.85 -6.25
CA TYR A 415 23.55 -4.93 -6.66
C TYR A 415 22.51 -4.71 -5.56
N ASN A 416 22.03 -5.77 -4.93
CA ASN A 416 21.00 -5.71 -3.90
C ASN A 416 21.45 -4.95 -2.65
N VAL A 417 22.70 -5.18 -2.21
CA VAL A 417 23.30 -4.43 -1.09
C VAL A 417 23.49 -2.96 -1.46
N LYS A 418 24.01 -2.67 -2.66
CA LYS A 418 24.16 -1.31 -3.16
C LYS A 418 22.85 -0.54 -3.14
N MET A 419 21.74 -1.15 -3.57
CA MET A 419 20.43 -0.50 -3.58
C MET A 419 19.83 -0.33 -2.18
N GLY A 420 20.11 -1.25 -1.26
CA GLY A 420 19.78 -1.06 0.17
C GLY A 420 20.59 0.09 0.79
N HIS A 421 21.87 0.18 0.49
CA HIS A 421 22.75 1.26 0.93
C HIS A 421 22.29 2.63 0.38
N PHE A 422 21.81 2.69 -0.87
CA PHE A 422 21.21 3.90 -1.44
C PHE A 422 20.14 4.50 -0.53
N SER A 423 19.28 3.67 0.07
CA SER A 423 18.25 4.11 1.02
C SER A 423 18.85 4.85 2.23
N HIS A 424 19.94 4.35 2.77
CA HIS A 424 20.65 4.97 3.89
C HIS A 424 21.35 6.28 3.49
N LEU A 425 22.09 6.28 2.38
CA LEU A 425 22.76 7.48 1.84
C LEU A 425 21.75 8.59 1.51
N TYR A 426 20.59 8.22 0.96
CA TYR A 426 19.48 9.13 0.75
C TYR A 426 19.05 9.79 2.06
N THR A 427 18.84 9.00 3.10
CA THR A 427 18.43 9.51 4.41
C THR A 427 19.47 10.47 4.98
N MET A 428 20.77 10.12 4.91
CA MET A 428 21.86 11.01 5.36
C MET A 428 21.84 12.37 4.67
N LEU A 429 21.65 12.39 3.34
CA LEU A 429 21.60 13.65 2.59
C LEU A 429 20.34 14.46 2.95
N GLU A 430 19.17 13.81 3.05
CA GLU A 430 17.92 14.52 3.37
C GLU A 430 17.90 15.06 4.81
N VAL A 431 18.54 14.40 5.77
CA VAL A 431 18.76 14.96 7.12
C VAL A 431 19.59 16.24 7.06
N LYS A 432 20.65 16.28 6.26
CA LYS A 432 21.43 17.53 6.05
C LYS A 432 20.61 18.62 5.37
N ARG A 433 19.78 18.26 4.39
CA ARG A 433 18.90 19.19 3.66
C ARG A 433 17.75 19.74 4.52
N ALA A 434 17.32 19.02 5.53
CA ALA A 434 16.37 19.52 6.51
C ALA A 434 16.98 20.65 7.41
N ALA A 435 18.31 20.62 7.62
CA ALA A 435 19.02 21.57 8.47
C ALA A 435 19.58 22.79 7.73
N LYS A 436 19.88 22.66 6.42
CA LYS A 436 20.59 23.69 5.62
C LYS A 436 20.02 23.77 4.20
N LYS A 437 20.16 24.95 3.56
CA LYS A 437 19.80 25.13 2.15
C LYS A 437 20.78 24.43 1.21
N ASP A 438 20.32 24.00 0.04
CA ASP A 438 21.14 23.31 -0.97
C ASP A 438 22.38 24.14 -1.38
N GLU A 439 22.30 25.48 -1.41
CA GLU A 439 23.43 26.38 -1.69
C GLU A 439 24.52 26.29 -0.63
N GLU A 440 24.16 26.14 0.63
CA GLU A 440 25.11 26.03 1.75
C GLU A 440 25.78 24.65 1.75
N LEU A 441 25.03 23.60 1.38
CA LEU A 441 25.51 22.22 1.30
C LEU A 441 26.53 22.00 0.18
N ARG A 442 26.62 22.88 -0.80
CA ARG A 442 27.71 22.83 -1.81
C ARG A 442 29.12 22.97 -1.21
N ASN A 443 29.22 23.57 -0.03
CA ASN A 443 30.49 23.72 0.70
C ASN A 443 30.68 22.59 1.75
N ASP A 444 29.75 21.67 1.90
CA ASP A 444 29.84 20.50 2.74
C ASP A 444 30.34 19.31 1.89
N SER A 445 31.60 18.92 2.07
CA SER A 445 32.24 17.86 1.27
C SER A 445 31.51 16.51 1.37
N GLU A 446 30.93 16.20 2.52
CA GLU A 446 30.15 14.99 2.73
C GLU A 446 28.81 15.06 1.98
N ALA A 447 28.09 16.18 2.05
CA ALA A 447 26.84 16.36 1.29
C ALA A 447 27.08 16.27 -0.22
N VAL A 448 28.17 16.86 -0.71
CA VAL A 448 28.57 16.76 -2.13
C VAL A 448 28.87 15.31 -2.53
N ALA A 449 29.59 14.56 -1.69
CA ALA A 449 29.89 13.15 -1.94
C ALA A 449 28.61 12.29 -1.98
N LEU A 450 27.72 12.49 -1.01
CA LEU A 450 26.40 11.83 -0.95
C LEU A 450 25.57 12.13 -2.21
N ALA A 451 25.44 13.39 -2.59
CA ALA A 451 24.65 13.78 -3.77
C ALA A 451 25.19 13.14 -5.06
N ARG A 452 26.52 13.15 -5.26
CA ARG A 452 27.17 12.51 -6.42
C ARG A 452 26.97 11.00 -6.43
N ARG A 453 27.10 10.35 -5.27
CA ARG A 453 26.88 8.90 -5.15
C ARG A 453 25.42 8.54 -5.48
N LEU A 454 24.44 9.26 -4.93
CA LEU A 454 23.02 9.03 -5.19
C LEU A 454 22.67 9.21 -6.66
N LEU A 455 23.15 10.28 -7.32
CA LEU A 455 22.91 10.52 -8.75
C LEU A 455 23.52 9.39 -9.60
N LYS A 456 24.73 8.92 -9.26
CA LYS A 456 25.37 7.78 -9.92
C LYS A 456 24.57 6.50 -9.75
N ASP A 457 24.18 6.17 -8.52
CA ASP A 457 23.46 4.94 -8.21
C ASP A 457 22.05 4.91 -8.85
N MET A 458 21.38 6.07 -8.96
CA MET A 458 20.15 6.20 -9.73
C MET A 458 20.38 5.92 -11.22
N ALA A 459 21.44 6.43 -11.81
CA ALA A 459 21.76 6.20 -13.23
C ALA A 459 22.11 4.74 -13.54
N GLU A 460 22.66 4.02 -12.56
CA GLU A 460 23.04 2.60 -12.65
C GLU A 460 21.93 1.64 -12.21
N SER A 461 20.79 2.15 -11.74
CA SER A 461 19.67 1.33 -11.30
C SER A 461 19.02 0.57 -12.47
N ARG A 462 18.62 -0.69 -12.20
CA ARG A 462 17.92 -1.57 -13.15
C ARG A 462 16.44 -1.20 -13.36
N GLY A 463 16.00 -0.08 -12.82
CA GLY A 463 14.65 0.45 -12.99
C GLY A 463 14.51 1.85 -12.40
N PRO A 464 13.35 2.49 -12.58
CA PRO A 464 13.15 3.86 -12.10
C PRO A 464 13.23 3.91 -10.56
N ILE A 465 14.08 4.77 -10.02
CA ILE A 465 14.03 5.13 -8.59
C ILE A 465 13.17 6.38 -8.47
N LYS A 466 12.13 6.29 -7.66
CA LYS A 466 11.31 7.41 -7.24
C LYS A 466 11.68 7.82 -5.82
N VAL A 467 11.76 9.11 -5.57
CA VAL A 467 12.15 9.61 -4.24
C VAL A 467 10.98 10.11 -3.42
N LYS A 468 9.85 10.36 -4.06
CA LYS A 468 8.57 10.64 -3.39
C LYS A 468 7.41 10.56 -4.39
N GLU A 469 6.19 10.52 -3.89
CA GLU A 469 4.97 10.38 -4.68
C GLU A 469 4.73 11.59 -5.60
N TRP A 470 4.97 12.81 -5.09
CA TRP A 470 4.76 14.06 -5.84
C TRP A 470 5.99 14.97 -5.78
N SER A 471 6.18 15.82 -6.80
CA SER A 471 7.24 16.86 -6.86
C SER A 471 8.68 16.32 -6.75
N GLU A 472 8.96 15.18 -7.36
CA GLU A 472 10.27 14.53 -7.35
C GLU A 472 11.36 15.39 -8.03
N ALA A 473 11.01 16.10 -9.12
CA ALA A 473 11.96 16.86 -9.92
C ALA A 473 12.73 17.91 -9.12
N GLU A 474 12.07 18.58 -8.17
CA GLU A 474 12.71 19.57 -7.29
C GLU A 474 13.78 18.96 -6.39
N ARG A 475 13.55 17.73 -5.90
CA ARG A 475 14.49 17.05 -5.02
C ARG A 475 15.74 16.63 -5.77
N ILE A 476 15.59 16.04 -6.94
CA ILE A 476 16.72 15.67 -7.81
C ILE A 476 17.48 16.90 -8.29
N ALA A 477 16.79 17.99 -8.63
CA ALA A 477 17.44 19.27 -8.95
C ALA A 477 18.27 19.80 -7.78
N GLY A 478 17.79 19.66 -6.54
CA GLY A 478 18.55 19.99 -5.33
C GLY A 478 19.85 19.17 -5.21
N TRP A 479 19.80 17.87 -5.45
CA TRP A 479 21.00 17.02 -5.43
C TRP A 479 22.02 17.41 -6.51
N LYS A 480 21.57 17.68 -7.74
CA LYS A 480 22.43 18.18 -8.82
C LYS A 480 23.11 19.48 -8.41
N LYS A 481 22.34 20.41 -7.83
CA LYS A 481 22.87 21.67 -7.33
C LYS A 481 23.94 21.48 -6.25
N ILE A 482 23.74 20.57 -5.30
CA ILE A 482 24.71 20.22 -4.27
C ILE A 482 25.94 19.57 -4.89
N ALA A 483 25.77 18.66 -5.85
CA ALA A 483 26.86 17.96 -6.55
C ALA A 483 27.75 18.89 -7.39
N GLY A 484 27.24 20.08 -7.76
CA GLY A 484 27.92 21.04 -8.63
C GLY A 484 27.68 20.81 -10.13
N ASP A 485 26.57 20.15 -10.45
CA ASP A 485 26.09 19.85 -11.81
C ASP A 485 25.03 20.85 -12.30
#